data_e7b5bb449bcab4694c0a7f42b73e3d05
#
_entry.id   e7b5bb449bcab4694c0a7f42b73e3d05
#
_cell.length_a   1.000
_cell.length_b   1.000
_cell.length_c   1.000
_cell.angle_alpha   90.00
_cell.angle_beta   90.00
_cell.angle_gamma   90.00
#
_symmetry.space_group_name_H-M   'P 1'
#
loop_
_entity.id
_entity.type
_entity.pdbx_description
1 polymer ?
#
loop_
_entity_poly.entity_id
_entity_poly.type
_entity_poly.pdbx_seq_one_letter_code
_entity_poly.pdbx_strand_id
1 'polypeptide(L)'
;MTNNFNIAILLILFLLTPSFLTLAQNETPTWDNQTYLGNKLSWGKDDWKFSGELQVRLENNFQQLDNWYLEFVSNYLISEKFEIVPDLRFTTKPDKIEVRPGIGVLYKHITERFQFVNQVKWQIDLPSHGDIGNAMREVVFLNKPINDKVITTLVAGFIYRWWPTWNGFQYIRVGPGVAYVFDEKHILNFSYFVGVENNTKDWMWAGIPMIQLVININKKDKYTYTPAYYFDF
;
A
#
# COMPACT_ATOMS: atom_id res chain seq x y z
N MET A 1 -17.91 4.28 29.88
CA MET A 1 -18.30 3.16 29.01
C MET A 1 -17.36 2.96 27.77
N THR A 2 -16.12 3.42 27.78
CA THR A 2 -15.21 3.49 26.64
C THR A 2 -14.14 2.40 26.61
N ASN A 3 -13.98 1.57 27.63
CA ASN A 3 -12.89 0.55 27.66
C ASN A 3 -13.22 -0.79 26.99
N ASN A 4 -14.51 -1.14 26.86
CA ASN A 4 -14.87 -2.47 26.34
C ASN A 4 -14.77 -2.59 24.81
N PHE A 5 -14.86 -1.48 24.08
CA PHE A 5 -14.77 -1.48 22.62
C PHE A 5 -13.33 -1.74 22.12
N ASN A 6 -12.34 -1.22 22.83
CA ASN A 6 -10.93 -1.42 22.49
C ASN A 6 -10.46 -2.87 22.71
N ILE A 7 -11.01 -3.52 23.75
CA ILE A 7 -10.69 -4.93 24.06
C ILE A 7 -11.31 -5.86 23.04
N ALA A 8 -12.52 -5.58 22.53
CA ALA A 8 -13.19 -6.39 21.52
C ALA A 8 -12.44 -6.36 20.19
N ILE A 9 -11.94 -5.20 19.76
CA ILE A 9 -11.13 -5.08 18.53
C ILE A 9 -9.79 -5.81 18.65
N LEU A 10 -9.12 -5.71 19.81
CA LEU A 10 -7.89 -6.46 20.07
C LEU A 10 -8.12 -7.98 20.10
N LEU A 11 -9.25 -8.43 20.65
CA LEU A 11 -9.63 -9.84 20.67
C LEU A 11 -9.98 -10.38 19.28
N ILE A 12 -10.65 -9.59 18.43
CA ILE A 12 -10.96 -9.96 17.05
C ILE A 12 -9.68 -10.05 16.23
N LEU A 13 -8.75 -9.12 16.36
CA LEU A 13 -7.43 -9.16 15.72
C LEU A 13 -6.61 -10.37 16.22
N PHE A 14 -6.70 -10.72 17.50
CA PHE A 14 -5.99 -11.86 18.09
C PHE A 14 -6.61 -13.21 17.69
N LEU A 15 -7.93 -13.26 17.48
CA LEU A 15 -8.64 -14.47 17.01
C LEU A 15 -8.46 -14.76 15.51
N LEU A 16 -8.12 -13.74 14.71
CA LEU A 16 -7.83 -13.93 13.29
C LEU A 16 -6.41 -14.45 13.03
N THR A 17 -5.46 -14.23 13.96
CA THR A 17 -4.07 -14.67 13.81
C THR A 17 -3.85 -16.18 13.74
N PRO A 18 -4.56 -17.03 14.52
CA PRO A 18 -4.36 -18.48 14.44
C PRO A 18 -4.83 -19.12 13.13
N SER A 19 -5.85 -18.53 12.50
CA SER A 19 -6.40 -19.07 11.25
C SER A 19 -5.44 -18.97 10.05
N PHE A 20 -4.52 -18.01 10.08
CA PHE A 20 -3.48 -17.86 9.05
C PHE A 20 -2.29 -18.80 9.25
N LEU A 21 -2.04 -19.23 10.49
CA LEU A 21 -0.94 -20.14 10.81
C LEU A 21 -1.23 -21.60 10.39
N THR A 22 -2.50 -21.99 10.24
CA THR A 22 -2.87 -23.36 9.87
C THR A 22 -2.85 -23.63 8.37
N LEU A 23 -2.78 -22.61 7.51
CA LEU A 23 -2.70 -22.79 6.06
C LEU A 23 -1.28 -23.11 5.55
N ALA A 24 -0.27 -23.08 6.42
CA ALA A 24 1.15 -23.20 6.06
C ALA A 24 1.78 -24.54 6.50
N GLN A 25 1.00 -25.61 6.71
CA GLN A 25 1.50 -26.80 7.45
C GLN A 25 2.25 -27.85 6.63
N ASN A 26 2.53 -27.68 5.34
CA ASN A 26 3.23 -28.72 4.59
C ASN A 26 4.66 -28.42 4.14
N GLU A 27 5.11 -27.18 4.19
CA GLU A 27 6.55 -26.83 4.07
C GLU A 27 6.78 -25.56 4.89
N THR A 28 7.89 -25.50 5.64
CA THR A 28 8.23 -24.27 6.38
C THR A 28 8.39 -23.14 5.38
N PRO A 29 7.51 -22.12 5.39
CA PRO A 29 7.64 -21.02 4.46
C PRO A 29 8.99 -20.35 4.68
N THR A 30 9.77 -20.22 3.63
CA THR A 30 11.02 -19.47 3.66
C THR A 30 10.70 -18.01 3.99
N TRP A 31 11.56 -17.38 4.75
CA TRP A 31 11.47 -15.96 5.08
C TRP A 31 12.37 -15.16 4.14
N ASP A 32 11.84 -14.08 3.57
CA ASP A 32 12.62 -13.11 2.81
C ASP A 32 12.55 -11.73 3.46
N ASN A 33 13.69 -11.04 3.51
CA ASN A 33 13.74 -9.64 3.90
C ASN A 33 13.83 -8.79 2.62
N GLN A 34 12.78 -8.01 2.40
CA GLN A 34 12.69 -7.06 1.28
C GLN A 34 12.85 -5.64 1.79
N THR A 35 13.08 -4.67 0.93
CA THR A 35 12.99 -3.25 1.30
C THR A 35 12.43 -2.42 0.15
N TYR A 36 11.62 -1.41 0.51
CA TYR A 36 11.00 -0.50 -0.44
C TYR A 36 11.45 0.93 -0.13
N LEU A 37 12.04 1.58 -1.11
CA LEU A 37 12.54 2.94 -1.02
C LEU A 37 11.82 3.81 -2.03
N GLY A 38 11.06 4.80 -1.58
CA GLY A 38 10.20 5.61 -2.43
C GLY A 38 10.36 7.11 -2.25
N ASN A 39 10.10 7.84 -3.34
CA ASN A 39 9.91 9.28 -3.33
C ASN A 39 8.63 9.61 -4.06
N LYS A 40 7.76 10.40 -3.44
CA LYS A 40 6.48 10.80 -4.00
C LYS A 40 6.38 12.32 -4.07
N LEU A 41 6.14 12.82 -5.27
CA LEU A 41 5.83 14.22 -5.53
C LEU A 41 4.32 14.36 -5.70
N SER A 42 3.71 15.39 -5.10
CA SER A 42 2.27 15.51 -5.10
C SER A 42 1.84 16.97 -5.18
N TRP A 43 0.78 17.20 -5.93
CA TRP A 43 0.16 18.53 -6.06
C TRP A 43 -1.34 18.39 -6.27
N GLY A 44 -2.10 19.39 -5.88
CA GLY A 44 -3.53 19.43 -6.07
C GLY A 44 -4.00 20.72 -6.72
N LYS A 45 -5.16 20.65 -7.34
CA LYS A 45 -5.87 21.79 -7.89
C LYS A 45 -7.37 21.50 -7.91
N ASP A 46 -8.14 22.34 -7.24
CA ASP A 46 -9.60 22.20 -7.12
C ASP A 46 -10.00 20.84 -6.51
N ASP A 47 -10.70 20.00 -7.25
CA ASP A 47 -11.12 18.67 -6.82
C ASP A 47 -10.17 17.56 -7.32
N TRP A 48 -9.01 17.94 -7.88
CA TRP A 48 -8.00 17.01 -8.38
C TRP A 48 -6.75 17.03 -7.52
N LYS A 49 -6.20 15.86 -7.32
CA LYS A 49 -4.87 15.66 -6.76
C LYS A 49 -4.08 14.76 -7.70
N PHE A 50 -2.87 15.16 -8.00
CA PHE A 50 -1.94 14.40 -8.83
C PHE A 50 -0.74 14.00 -8.00
N SER A 51 -0.18 12.84 -8.30
CA SER A 51 1.11 12.45 -7.73
C SER A 51 1.91 11.62 -8.72
N GLY A 52 3.24 11.76 -8.62
CA GLY A 52 4.21 10.90 -9.26
C GLY A 52 5.06 10.23 -8.19
N GLU A 53 5.26 8.93 -8.29
CA GLU A 53 6.06 8.16 -7.33
C GLU A 53 7.14 7.37 -8.07
N LEU A 54 8.37 7.47 -7.57
CA LEU A 54 9.47 6.57 -7.92
C LEU A 54 9.76 5.68 -6.73
N GLN A 55 9.71 4.35 -6.92
CA GLN A 55 10.04 3.40 -5.88
C GLN A 55 11.01 2.34 -6.40
N VAL A 56 11.96 1.96 -5.56
CA VAL A 56 12.90 0.85 -5.78
C VAL A 56 12.62 -0.22 -4.74
N ARG A 57 12.57 -1.47 -5.17
CA ARG A 57 12.32 -2.65 -4.34
C ARG A 57 13.48 -3.63 -4.43
N LEU A 58 13.97 -4.05 -3.28
CA LEU A 58 14.97 -5.09 -3.15
C LEU A 58 14.35 -6.32 -2.49
N GLU A 59 14.78 -7.50 -2.90
CA GLU A 59 14.39 -8.81 -2.38
C GLU A 59 15.62 -9.66 -2.06
N ASN A 60 15.40 -10.92 -1.71
CA ASN A 60 16.46 -11.87 -1.39
C ASN A 60 17.43 -11.33 -0.32
N ASN A 61 16.87 -10.98 0.86
CA ASN A 61 17.62 -10.38 1.97
C ASN A 61 18.36 -9.09 1.56
N PHE A 62 17.71 -8.21 0.80
CA PHE A 62 18.21 -6.92 0.28
C PHE A 62 19.33 -7.04 -0.77
N GLN A 63 19.64 -8.23 -1.27
CA GLN A 63 20.77 -8.48 -2.17
C GLN A 63 20.43 -8.35 -3.65
N GLN A 64 19.15 -8.42 -3.99
CA GLN A 64 18.70 -8.44 -5.37
C GLN A 64 17.68 -7.35 -5.63
N LEU A 65 17.80 -6.70 -6.80
CA LEU A 65 16.76 -5.80 -7.30
C LEU A 65 15.55 -6.63 -7.76
N ASP A 66 14.42 -6.51 -7.06
CA ASP A 66 13.14 -7.04 -7.56
C ASP A 66 12.65 -6.18 -8.72
N ASN A 67 12.43 -4.90 -8.45
CA ASN A 67 11.97 -3.96 -9.48
C ASN A 67 12.21 -2.50 -9.05
N TRP A 68 12.07 -1.61 -10.00
CA TRP A 68 11.76 -0.22 -9.74
C TRP A 68 10.58 0.22 -10.60
N TYR A 69 9.82 1.20 -10.13
CA TYR A 69 8.69 1.71 -10.91
C TYR A 69 8.55 3.22 -10.80
N LEU A 70 7.92 3.76 -11.84
CA LEU A 70 7.39 5.10 -11.87
C LEU A 70 5.85 5.00 -11.98
N GLU A 71 5.13 5.60 -11.02
CA GLU A 71 3.68 5.60 -11.01
C GLU A 71 3.13 7.02 -11.04
N PHE A 72 2.13 7.23 -11.86
CA PHE A 72 1.35 8.46 -11.92
C PHE A 72 -0.06 8.16 -11.44
N VAL A 73 -0.53 8.93 -10.46
CA VAL A 73 -1.85 8.79 -9.87
C VAL A 73 -2.58 10.11 -9.95
N SER A 74 -3.84 10.09 -10.35
CA SER A 74 -4.74 11.22 -10.22
C SER A 74 -5.94 10.82 -9.36
N ASN A 75 -6.25 11.63 -8.37
CA ASN A 75 -7.41 11.46 -7.52
C ASN A 75 -8.44 12.54 -7.87
N TYR A 76 -9.66 12.16 -8.14
CA TYR A 76 -10.79 13.06 -8.32
C TYR A 76 -11.75 12.94 -7.15
N LEU A 77 -12.00 14.06 -6.46
CA LEU A 77 -12.87 14.13 -5.31
C LEU A 77 -14.34 14.18 -5.74
N ILE A 78 -15.05 13.05 -5.65
CA ILE A 78 -16.51 12.99 -5.93
C ILE A 78 -17.28 13.61 -4.77
N SER A 79 -16.82 13.36 -3.55
CA SER A 79 -17.39 13.88 -2.31
C SER A 79 -16.32 13.91 -1.23
N GLU A 80 -16.61 14.48 -0.07
CA GLU A 80 -15.69 14.47 1.08
C GLU A 80 -15.22 13.07 1.48
N LYS A 81 -16.01 12.03 1.15
CA LYS A 81 -15.73 10.65 1.54
C LYS A 81 -15.24 9.76 0.40
N PHE A 82 -15.44 10.13 -0.85
CA PHE A 82 -15.14 9.27 -1.99
C PHE A 82 -14.29 9.96 -3.04
N GLU A 83 -13.29 9.22 -3.51
CA GLU A 83 -12.43 9.61 -4.63
C GLU A 83 -12.39 8.51 -5.69
N ILE A 84 -12.33 8.88 -6.97
CA ILE A 84 -11.92 7.99 -8.06
C ILE A 84 -10.41 8.17 -8.26
N VAL A 85 -9.70 7.06 -8.46
CA VAL A 85 -8.24 7.02 -8.47
C VAL A 85 -7.74 6.26 -9.71
N PRO A 86 -7.76 6.88 -10.91
CA PRO A 86 -7.03 6.35 -12.04
C PRO A 86 -5.52 6.49 -11.84
N ASP A 87 -4.78 5.49 -12.27
CA ASP A 87 -3.32 5.48 -12.23
C ASP A 87 -2.69 4.75 -13.40
N LEU A 88 -1.41 5.02 -13.60
CA LEU A 88 -0.57 4.37 -14.60
C LEU A 88 0.81 4.13 -14.01
N ARG A 89 1.23 2.86 -13.95
CA ARG A 89 2.53 2.46 -13.45
C ARG A 89 3.38 1.84 -14.56
N PHE A 90 4.63 2.27 -14.61
CA PHE A 90 5.68 1.68 -15.43
C PHE A 90 6.66 0.98 -14.51
N THR A 91 6.74 -0.33 -14.60
CA THR A 91 7.62 -1.16 -13.76
C THR A 91 8.71 -1.77 -14.61
N THR A 92 9.95 -1.65 -14.17
CA THR A 92 11.10 -2.33 -14.75
C THR A 92 11.56 -3.41 -13.79
N LYS A 93 11.56 -4.64 -14.26
CA LYS A 93 12.11 -5.83 -13.59
C LYS A 93 13.41 -6.24 -14.28
N PRO A 94 14.25 -7.07 -13.68
CA PRO A 94 15.48 -7.54 -14.30
C PRO A 94 15.25 -8.22 -15.68
N ASP A 95 14.11 -8.87 -15.85
CA ASP A 95 13.76 -9.66 -17.02
C ASP A 95 12.77 -8.98 -17.98
N LYS A 96 12.00 -7.97 -17.54
CA LYS A 96 10.92 -7.38 -18.34
C LYS A 96 10.53 -5.97 -17.92
N ILE A 97 9.82 -5.30 -18.80
CA ILE A 97 9.09 -4.06 -18.52
C ILE A 97 7.59 -4.38 -18.46
N GLU A 98 6.89 -3.75 -17.56
CA GLU A 98 5.45 -3.92 -17.37
C GLU A 98 4.76 -2.57 -17.25
N VAL A 99 3.73 -2.35 -18.06
CA VAL A 99 2.85 -1.18 -17.96
C VAL A 99 1.57 -1.61 -17.27
N ARG A 100 1.13 -0.81 -16.31
CA ARG A 100 0.04 -1.19 -15.43
C ARG A 100 -0.95 -0.05 -15.26
N PRO A 101 -1.92 0.11 -16.19
CA PRO A 101 -3.06 0.99 -15.97
C PRO A 101 -3.96 0.43 -14.88
N GLY A 102 -4.51 1.33 -14.08
CA GLY A 102 -5.43 0.98 -13.00
C GLY A 102 -6.51 2.04 -12.80
N ILE A 103 -7.58 1.62 -12.15
CA ILE A 103 -8.63 2.49 -11.66
C ILE A 103 -9.11 2.00 -10.30
N GLY A 104 -9.27 2.91 -9.38
CA GLY A 104 -9.72 2.58 -8.02
C GLY A 104 -10.78 3.52 -7.50
N VAL A 105 -11.37 3.12 -6.39
CA VAL A 105 -12.22 3.95 -5.55
C VAL A 105 -11.59 3.99 -4.17
N LEU A 106 -11.51 5.17 -3.61
CA LEU A 106 -11.02 5.41 -2.28
C LEU A 106 -12.16 5.95 -1.43
N TYR A 107 -12.40 5.29 -0.30
CA TYR A 107 -13.34 5.72 0.74
C TYR A 107 -12.56 6.25 1.95
N LYS A 108 -13.03 7.38 2.49
CA LYS A 108 -12.45 8.03 3.68
C LYS A 108 -13.51 8.21 4.76
N HIS A 109 -13.12 7.89 5.99
CA HIS A 109 -13.87 8.27 7.18
C HIS A 109 -12.92 8.93 8.18
N ILE A 110 -13.05 10.24 8.31
CA ILE A 110 -12.15 11.07 9.12
C ILE A 110 -12.90 11.53 10.37
N THR A 111 -12.32 11.27 11.52
CA THR A 111 -12.78 11.75 12.80
C THR A 111 -11.65 12.54 13.49
N GLU A 112 -11.94 13.21 14.59
CA GLU A 112 -10.90 13.90 15.39
C GLU A 112 -9.82 12.96 15.93
N ARG A 113 -10.14 11.67 16.12
CA ARG A 113 -9.26 10.71 16.79
C ARG A 113 -8.53 9.78 15.83
N PHE A 114 -9.12 9.48 14.68
CA PHE A 114 -8.54 8.58 13.71
C PHE A 114 -9.08 8.85 12.30
N GLN A 115 -8.35 8.37 11.32
CA GLN A 115 -8.74 8.41 9.92
C GLN A 115 -8.69 6.99 9.36
N PHE A 116 -9.82 6.53 8.90
CA PHE A 116 -9.95 5.28 8.17
C PHE A 116 -9.97 5.57 6.67
N VAL A 117 -9.13 4.87 5.92
CA VAL A 117 -9.11 4.95 4.46
C VAL A 117 -9.10 3.54 3.91
N ASN A 118 -9.98 3.27 2.95
CA ASN A 118 -10.01 2.03 2.20
C ASN A 118 -9.90 2.35 0.72
N GLN A 119 -8.99 1.68 0.03
CA GLN A 119 -8.83 1.77 -1.42
C GLN A 119 -9.01 0.40 -2.04
N VAL A 120 -9.95 0.30 -2.96
CA VAL A 120 -10.11 -0.86 -3.85
C VAL A 120 -9.73 -0.42 -5.26
N LYS A 121 -8.85 -1.16 -5.91
CA LYS A 121 -8.30 -0.85 -7.22
C LYS A 121 -8.34 -2.07 -8.13
N TRP A 122 -8.77 -1.88 -9.35
CA TRP A 122 -8.61 -2.81 -10.46
C TRP A 122 -7.45 -2.36 -11.34
N GLN A 123 -6.62 -3.29 -11.77
CA GLN A 123 -5.48 -3.02 -12.65
C GLN A 123 -5.33 -4.11 -13.71
N ILE A 124 -4.69 -3.74 -14.82
CA ILE A 124 -4.29 -4.66 -15.88
C ILE A 124 -2.78 -4.66 -15.94
N ASP A 125 -2.18 -5.84 -15.93
CA ASP A 125 -0.73 -6.01 -16.07
C ASP A 125 -0.41 -6.31 -17.54
N LEU A 126 0.31 -5.39 -18.19
CA LEU A 126 0.73 -5.45 -19.59
C LEU A 126 2.26 -5.62 -19.67
N PRO A 127 2.78 -6.83 -19.53
CA PRO A 127 4.22 -7.08 -19.63
C PRO A 127 4.72 -6.98 -21.08
N SER A 128 5.99 -6.64 -21.25
CA SER A 128 6.64 -6.63 -22.59
C SER A 128 6.71 -8.02 -23.22
N HIS A 129 6.67 -9.07 -22.40
CA HIS A 129 6.55 -10.47 -22.80
C HIS A 129 5.89 -11.29 -21.67
N GLY A 130 5.16 -12.32 -22.06
CA GLY A 130 4.37 -13.15 -21.14
C GLY A 130 2.88 -12.80 -21.19
N ASP A 131 2.14 -13.32 -20.23
CA ASP A 131 0.69 -13.23 -20.22
C ASP A 131 0.20 -11.88 -19.71
N ILE A 132 -0.84 -11.35 -20.35
CA ILE A 132 -1.61 -10.22 -19.85
C ILE A 132 -2.49 -10.74 -18.69
N GLY A 133 -2.46 -10.03 -17.58
CA GLY A 133 -3.25 -10.37 -16.40
C GLY A 133 -4.08 -9.21 -15.89
N ASN A 134 -5.02 -9.54 -15.04
CA ASN A 134 -5.79 -8.58 -14.28
C ASN A 134 -5.51 -8.77 -12.79
N ALA A 135 -5.65 -7.71 -12.01
CA ALA A 135 -5.58 -7.82 -10.56
C ALA A 135 -6.57 -6.89 -9.87
N MET A 136 -7.04 -7.31 -8.72
CA MET A 136 -7.73 -6.48 -7.76
C MET A 136 -6.82 -6.30 -6.54
N ARG A 137 -6.65 -5.08 -6.10
CA ARG A 137 -5.93 -4.73 -4.89
C ARG A 137 -6.86 -4.03 -3.91
N GLU A 138 -6.80 -4.43 -2.66
CA GLU A 138 -7.42 -3.72 -1.57
C GLU A 138 -6.38 -3.33 -0.53
N VAL A 139 -6.46 -2.09 -0.06
CA VAL A 139 -5.60 -1.58 1.00
C VAL A 139 -6.44 -0.77 1.98
N VAL A 140 -6.29 -1.08 3.25
CA VAL A 140 -6.94 -0.39 4.36
C VAL A 140 -5.89 0.29 5.21
N PHE A 141 -6.14 1.55 5.56
CA PHE A 141 -5.30 2.34 6.45
C PHE A 141 -6.11 2.82 7.64
N LEU A 142 -5.54 2.67 8.80
CA LEU A 142 -6.05 3.26 10.04
C LEU A 142 -4.98 4.20 10.60
N ASN A 143 -5.18 5.51 10.43
CA ASN A 143 -4.24 6.53 10.88
C ASN A 143 -4.71 7.14 12.18
N LYS A 144 -3.75 7.40 13.07
CA LYS A 144 -3.97 8.11 14.31
C LYS A 144 -2.94 9.23 14.44
N PRO A 145 -3.35 10.50 14.31
CA PRO A 145 -2.51 11.63 14.69
C PRO A 145 -2.16 11.55 16.16
N ILE A 146 -0.89 11.63 16.49
CA ILE A 146 -0.38 11.69 17.88
C ILE A 146 -0.17 13.16 18.25
N ASN A 147 0.35 13.95 17.34
CA ASN A 147 0.53 15.39 17.40
C ASN A 147 0.67 15.95 15.99
N ASP A 148 0.95 17.25 15.85
CA ASP A 148 1.06 17.94 14.56
C ASP A 148 2.20 17.42 13.66
N LYS A 149 3.16 16.69 14.23
CA LYS A 149 4.34 16.18 13.51
C LYS A 149 4.37 14.66 13.36
N VAL A 150 3.59 13.92 14.15
CA VAL A 150 3.68 12.47 14.17
C VAL A 150 2.31 11.86 13.97
N ILE A 151 2.20 11.03 12.95
CA ILE A 151 1.00 10.25 12.67
C ILE A 151 1.40 8.79 12.62
N THR A 152 0.73 7.96 13.42
CA THR A 152 0.89 6.50 13.37
C THR A 152 -0.15 5.91 12.44
N THR A 153 0.20 4.85 11.76
CA THR A 153 -0.70 4.12 10.86
C THR A 153 -0.62 2.62 11.09
N LEU A 154 -1.73 1.94 10.88
CA LEU A 154 -1.77 0.51 10.66
C LEU A 154 -2.29 0.29 9.24
N VAL A 155 -1.57 -0.53 8.47
CA VAL A 155 -1.92 -0.81 7.09
C VAL A 155 -2.14 -2.31 6.92
N ALA A 156 -3.18 -2.68 6.20
CA ALA A 156 -3.41 -4.05 5.77
C ALA A 156 -3.85 -4.05 4.31
N GLY A 157 -3.45 -5.06 3.55
CA GLY A 157 -3.88 -5.15 2.17
C GLY A 157 -3.53 -6.47 1.52
N PHE A 158 -4.13 -6.67 0.37
CA PHE A 158 -3.87 -7.83 -0.46
C PHE A 158 -3.94 -7.46 -1.95
N ILE A 159 -3.38 -8.34 -2.78
CA ILE A 159 -3.61 -8.36 -4.22
C ILE A 159 -4.07 -9.76 -4.64
N TYR A 160 -5.16 -9.80 -5.39
CA TYR A 160 -5.65 -11.00 -6.07
C TYR A 160 -5.46 -10.83 -7.56
N ARG A 161 -4.87 -11.85 -8.22
CA ARG A 161 -4.56 -11.82 -9.65
C ARG A 161 -5.30 -12.89 -10.43
N TRP A 162 -5.64 -12.55 -11.68
CA TRP A 162 -6.19 -13.44 -12.69
C TRP A 162 -5.26 -13.44 -13.90
N TRP A 163 -4.48 -14.49 -14.02
CA TRP A 163 -3.66 -14.77 -15.19
C TRP A 163 -4.17 -16.02 -15.91
N PRO A 164 -3.92 -16.19 -17.21
CA PRO A 164 -4.31 -17.40 -17.93
C PRO A 164 -3.79 -18.69 -17.31
N THR A 165 -2.61 -18.61 -16.68
CA THR A 165 -1.91 -19.76 -16.11
C THR A 165 -2.06 -19.88 -14.59
N TRP A 166 -2.57 -18.86 -13.91
CA TRP A 166 -2.69 -18.86 -12.45
C TRP A 166 -3.70 -17.81 -11.94
N ASN A 167 -4.49 -18.21 -10.95
CA ASN A 167 -5.42 -17.33 -10.25
C ASN A 167 -5.25 -17.48 -8.74
N GLY A 168 -5.19 -16.37 -8.01
CA GLY A 168 -5.09 -16.43 -6.56
C GLY A 168 -4.57 -15.15 -5.91
N PHE A 169 -4.42 -15.23 -4.60
CA PHE A 169 -3.77 -14.17 -3.83
C PHE A 169 -2.27 -14.19 -4.11
N GLN A 170 -1.74 -13.07 -4.62
CA GLN A 170 -0.31 -12.91 -4.81
C GLN A 170 0.38 -12.54 -3.49
N TYR A 171 -0.22 -11.65 -2.72
CA TYR A 171 0.24 -11.35 -1.37
C TYR A 171 -0.90 -10.91 -0.44
N ILE A 172 -0.66 -11.09 0.85
CA ILE A 172 -1.45 -10.52 1.94
C ILE A 172 -0.44 -9.94 2.92
N ARG A 173 -0.58 -8.66 3.28
CA ARG A 173 0.39 -7.94 4.10
C ARG A 173 -0.31 -7.09 5.16
N VAL A 174 0.35 -6.94 6.31
CA VAL A 174 -0.09 -6.06 7.38
C VAL A 174 1.14 -5.46 8.07
N GLY A 175 1.04 -4.23 8.53
CA GLY A 175 2.13 -3.63 9.28
C GLY A 175 1.84 -2.26 9.85
N PRO A 176 2.54 -1.88 10.92
CA PRO A 176 2.53 -0.54 11.44
C PRO A 176 3.41 0.40 10.60
N GLY A 177 3.10 1.68 10.70
CA GLY A 177 3.92 2.73 10.15
C GLY A 177 3.86 4.01 10.98
N VAL A 178 4.79 4.89 10.71
CA VAL A 178 4.84 6.23 11.28
C VAL A 178 5.19 7.23 10.19
N ALA A 179 4.48 8.35 10.16
CA ALA A 179 4.82 9.49 9.35
C ALA A 179 5.33 10.63 10.23
N TYR A 180 6.45 11.19 9.86
CA TYR A 180 7.00 12.40 10.47
C TYR A 180 6.85 13.59 9.50
N VAL A 181 6.11 14.59 9.94
CA VAL A 181 5.85 15.83 9.19
C VAL A 181 6.92 16.85 9.57
N PHE A 182 7.90 17.04 8.70
CA PHE A 182 8.95 18.07 8.90
C PHE A 182 8.36 19.47 8.81
N ASP A 183 7.58 19.68 7.76
CA ASP A 183 6.86 20.90 7.47
C ASP A 183 5.64 20.57 6.59
N GLU A 184 4.91 21.59 6.14
CA GLU A 184 3.71 21.41 5.31
C GLU A 184 3.97 20.77 3.93
N LYS A 185 5.24 20.70 3.50
CA LYS A 185 5.62 20.15 2.20
C LYS A 185 6.33 18.82 2.30
N HIS A 186 7.01 18.52 3.40
CA HIS A 186 7.88 17.36 3.48
C HIS A 186 7.42 16.41 4.59
N ILE A 187 7.17 15.16 4.20
CA ILE A 187 6.76 14.09 5.10
C ILE A 187 7.64 12.88 4.85
N LEU A 188 8.19 12.31 5.91
CA LEU A 188 8.91 11.03 5.85
C LEU A 188 8.03 9.94 6.44
N ASN A 189 7.76 8.92 5.66
CA ASN A 189 7.03 7.73 6.07
C ASN A 189 8.01 6.59 6.30
N PHE A 190 7.85 5.91 7.41
CA PHE A 190 8.50 4.65 7.71
C PHE A 190 7.44 3.61 8.06
N SER A 191 7.52 2.43 7.49
CA SER A 191 6.61 1.31 7.79
C SER A 191 7.37 0.00 7.79
N TYR A 192 6.84 -0.97 8.51
CA TYR A 192 7.33 -2.34 8.48
C TYR A 192 6.16 -3.28 8.25
N PHE A 193 6.15 -3.96 7.12
CA PHE A 193 5.12 -4.92 6.79
C PHE A 193 5.61 -6.34 7.00
N VAL A 194 4.73 -7.17 7.49
CA VAL A 194 4.88 -8.62 7.48
C VAL A 194 3.75 -9.18 6.63
N GLY A 195 4.08 -10.14 5.79
CA GLY A 195 3.07 -10.75 4.94
C GLY A 195 3.50 -12.07 4.37
N VAL A 196 2.57 -12.66 3.65
CA VAL A 196 2.80 -13.85 2.85
C VAL A 196 2.68 -13.51 1.38
N GLU A 197 3.56 -14.06 0.58
CA GLU A 197 3.60 -13.90 -0.87
C GLU A 197 3.55 -15.26 -1.55
N ASN A 198 2.79 -15.34 -2.64
CA ASN A 198 2.70 -16.54 -3.45
C ASN A 198 3.41 -16.29 -4.80
N ASN A 199 4.53 -16.96 -4.99
CA ASN A 199 5.30 -16.93 -6.22
C ASN A 199 4.97 -18.11 -7.13
N THR A 200 3.66 -18.30 -7.42
CA THR A 200 3.10 -19.32 -8.35
C THR A 200 3.10 -20.77 -7.89
N LYS A 201 3.87 -21.15 -6.86
CA LYS A 201 3.89 -22.53 -6.34
C LYS A 201 3.87 -22.60 -4.82
N ASP A 202 4.58 -21.71 -4.15
CA ASP A 202 4.80 -21.78 -2.71
C ASP A 202 4.56 -20.42 -2.05
N TRP A 203 4.01 -20.47 -0.85
CA TRP A 203 3.87 -19.30 0.00
C TRP A 203 5.18 -19.03 0.74
N MET A 204 5.62 -17.80 0.69
CA MET A 204 6.81 -17.31 1.38
C MET A 204 6.43 -16.18 2.33
N TRP A 205 7.01 -16.16 3.52
CA TRP A 205 6.89 -15.01 4.42
C TRP A 205 7.87 -13.91 4.02
N ALA A 206 7.43 -12.66 4.11
CA ALA A 206 8.26 -11.49 3.85
C ALA A 206 8.17 -10.47 4.97
N GLY A 207 9.33 -9.93 5.36
CA GLY A 207 9.48 -8.76 6.21
C GLY A 207 9.95 -7.57 5.37
N ILE A 208 9.18 -6.47 5.35
CA ILE A 208 9.36 -5.39 4.38
C ILE A 208 9.43 -4.03 5.09
N PRO A 209 10.63 -3.55 5.48
CA PRO A 209 10.80 -2.15 5.82
C PRO A 209 10.58 -1.28 4.57
N MET A 210 9.81 -0.22 4.73
CA MET A 210 9.52 0.75 3.69
C MET A 210 9.85 2.16 4.19
N ILE A 211 10.57 2.91 3.38
CA ILE A 211 10.89 4.32 3.61
C ILE A 211 10.40 5.11 2.39
N GLN A 212 9.63 6.16 2.64
CA GLN A 212 9.13 7.01 1.56
C GLN A 212 9.18 8.48 1.97
N LEU A 213 9.82 9.28 1.14
CA LEU A 213 9.76 10.74 1.24
C LEU A 213 8.62 11.26 0.36
N VAL A 214 7.75 12.07 0.94
CA VAL A 214 6.67 12.74 0.23
C VAL A 214 6.93 14.23 0.19
N ILE A 215 6.85 14.82 -1.00
CA ILE A 215 7.02 16.24 -1.25
C ILE A 215 5.71 16.79 -1.83
N ASN A 216 5.13 17.75 -1.13
CA ASN A 216 3.91 18.46 -1.52
C ASN A 216 4.25 19.79 -2.15
N ILE A 217 3.85 20.01 -3.39
CA ILE A 217 4.12 21.26 -4.10
C ILE A 217 3.17 22.37 -3.61
N ASN A 218 1.88 22.04 -3.40
CA ASN A 218 0.84 22.99 -3.01
C ASN A 218 0.37 22.80 -1.58
N LYS A 219 0.26 23.93 -0.84
CA LYS A 219 -0.24 23.99 0.54
C LYS A 219 -1.76 24.18 0.67
N LYS A 220 -2.46 24.56 -0.41
CA LYS A 220 -3.84 25.09 -0.36
C LYS A 220 -4.89 24.13 -0.91
N ASP A 221 -4.64 22.84 -0.82
CA ASP A 221 -5.57 21.87 -1.35
C ASP A 221 -6.69 21.52 -0.38
N LYS A 222 -7.87 21.22 -0.94
CA LYS A 222 -8.99 20.57 -0.24
C LYS A 222 -8.61 19.19 0.27
N TYR A 223 -7.50 18.62 -0.20
CA TYR A 223 -6.97 17.34 0.22
C TYR A 223 -6.15 17.52 1.48
N THR A 224 -6.75 17.15 2.61
CA THR A 224 -5.99 16.99 3.85
C THR A 224 -5.02 15.84 3.67
N TYR A 225 -3.75 16.14 3.74
CA TYR A 225 -2.69 15.18 3.62
C TYR A 225 -2.76 14.18 4.76
N THR A 226 -3.05 12.93 4.44
CA THR A 226 -2.86 11.83 5.36
C THR A 226 -1.79 10.91 4.80
N PRO A 227 -0.83 10.44 5.60
CA PRO A 227 0.20 9.49 5.18
C PRO A 227 -0.36 8.24 4.51
N ALA A 228 -1.62 7.87 4.83
CA ALA A 228 -2.34 6.76 4.23
C ALA A 228 -2.39 6.77 2.70
N TYR A 229 -2.33 7.94 2.08
CA TYR A 229 -2.33 8.02 0.62
C TYR A 229 -0.98 7.70 -0.03
N TYR A 230 0.02 7.42 0.78
CA TYR A 230 1.39 7.29 0.30
C TYR A 230 1.90 5.86 0.26
N PHE A 231 1.27 4.97 1.03
CA PHE A 231 1.68 3.58 1.03
C PHE A 231 1.09 2.87 -0.17
N ASP A 232 1.94 2.61 -1.15
CA ASP A 232 1.60 1.75 -2.26
C ASP A 232 2.24 0.37 -2.04
N PHE A 233 1.37 -0.63 -1.87
CA PHE A 233 1.79 -2.01 -1.71
C PHE A 233 2.23 -2.61 -3.03
#